data_e7f8ec154ecb23cc6c36770246d44ee4
#
_entry.id   e7f8ec154ecb23cc6c36770246d44ee4
#
_cell.length_a   1.000
_cell.length_b   1.000
_cell.length_c   1.000
_cell.angle_alpha   90.00
_cell.angle_beta   90.00
_cell.angle_gamma   90.00
#
_symmetry.space_group_name_H-M   'P 1'
#
loop_
_entity.id
_entity.type
_entity.pdbx_description
1 polymer ?
#
loop_
_entity_poly.entity_id
_entity_poly.type
_entity_poly.pdbx_seq_one_letter_code
_entity_poly.pdbx_strand_id
1 'polypeptide(L)'
;MPPRYHARPRLLISAAAAVGALMTPLAIGAMPAPPAAASTPVVVTLGFDDGTVDQFANGFPILQAHGMYATFFVNTGPILAGDPAHMTWGDLHALYAAGNEIAGHTIDHADLKPLSVAAAEHEACDDRNTLLANGFAPESFAYPFGSFDSSSQAVVHYCGYNGGRGVTGVSKTGPFGETVPPANAYATRTPPNPKTATKLSTLESYVLNAEADTQSTDWVQFVFHRVCDKSTGGHCGAYSISPSKLSAFLGFLQGEVTAGRVVVETTSQVIGGPLNPACHWDTGGAGCIAPAP
;
A
#
# COMPACT_ATOMS: atom_id res chain seq x y z
N MET A 1 5.43 -102.66 18.57
CA MET A 1 5.89 -103.75 17.65
C MET A 1 4.84 -103.88 16.55
N PRO A 2 5.27 -104.24 15.42
CA PRO A 2 6.21 -103.84 14.36
C PRO A 2 5.52 -103.53 13.03
N PRO A 3 6.09 -103.62 11.89
CA PRO A 3 7.48 -103.41 11.46
C PRO A 3 7.67 -102.41 10.31
N ARG A 4 8.90 -102.19 10.04
CA ARG A 4 9.52 -101.37 8.98
C ARG A 4 9.25 -101.94 7.58
N TYR A 5 9.16 -101.06 6.53
CA TYR A 5 9.60 -101.39 5.19
C TYR A 5 10.34 -100.22 4.54
N HIS A 6 11.55 -100.53 4.11
CA HIS A 6 12.41 -99.68 3.31
C HIS A 6 12.05 -99.81 1.85
N ALA A 7 12.08 -98.73 1.11
CA ALA A 7 12.27 -98.78 -0.33
C ALA A 7 13.12 -97.59 -0.78
N ARG A 8 14.10 -97.88 -1.53
CA ARG A 8 15.19 -97.06 -2.05
C ARG A 8 14.78 -96.33 -3.37
N PRO A 9 15.61 -95.43 -3.87
CA PRO A 9 15.25 -94.26 -4.61
C PRO A 9 15.20 -94.45 -6.13
N ARG A 10 14.46 -93.63 -6.80
CA ARG A 10 14.61 -93.41 -8.25
C ARG A 10 15.04 -91.96 -8.53
N LEU A 11 16.24 -91.88 -9.08
CA LEU A 11 16.81 -90.71 -9.66
C LEU A 11 16.00 -90.31 -10.90
N LEU A 12 15.42 -89.12 -10.93
CA LEU A 12 14.93 -88.54 -12.15
C LEU A 12 15.67 -87.21 -12.35
N ILE A 13 16.45 -87.16 -13.41
CA ILE A 13 17.11 -86.00 -13.92
C ILE A 13 16.07 -85.17 -14.61
N SER A 14 15.78 -83.99 -14.08
CA SER A 14 14.95 -82.99 -14.77
C SER A 14 15.83 -81.83 -15.17
N ALA A 15 15.84 -81.59 -16.46
CA ALA A 15 16.53 -80.43 -17.08
C ALA A 15 15.96 -79.13 -16.60
N ALA A 16 16.77 -78.24 -16.04
CA ALA A 16 16.39 -76.86 -15.73
C ALA A 16 16.43 -76.02 -16.98
N ALA A 17 15.28 -75.58 -17.46
CA ALA A 17 15.18 -74.54 -18.44
C ALA A 17 15.31 -73.19 -17.73
N ALA A 18 16.39 -72.47 -18.02
CA ALA A 18 16.61 -71.11 -17.53
C ALA A 18 15.69 -70.15 -18.32
N VAL A 19 14.61 -69.67 -17.69
CA VAL A 19 13.81 -68.55 -18.18
C VAL A 19 14.51 -67.27 -17.72
N GLY A 20 15.22 -66.59 -18.65
CA GLY A 20 15.78 -65.27 -18.45
C GLY A 20 14.64 -64.23 -18.39
N ALA A 21 14.30 -63.77 -17.19
CA ALA A 21 13.44 -62.61 -17.04
C ALA A 21 14.23 -61.35 -17.41
N LEU A 22 13.96 -60.77 -18.59
CA LEU A 22 14.39 -59.39 -18.92
C LEU A 22 13.62 -58.45 -17.98
N MET A 23 14.29 -57.96 -16.92
CA MET A 23 13.81 -56.80 -16.16
C MET A 23 14.05 -55.56 -17.00
N THR A 24 13.01 -55.05 -17.66
CA THR A 24 12.99 -53.67 -18.21
C THR A 24 12.95 -52.70 -17.03
N PRO A 25 13.89 -51.73 -16.95
CA PRO A 25 13.79 -50.68 -15.93
C PRO A 25 12.52 -49.89 -16.17
N LEU A 26 11.62 -49.90 -15.17
CA LEU A 26 10.49 -48.97 -15.14
C LEU A 26 11.08 -47.55 -15.05
N ALA A 27 10.96 -46.75 -16.11
CA ALA A 27 11.27 -45.32 -16.06
C ALA A 27 10.32 -44.71 -15.03
N ILE A 28 10.82 -44.35 -13.86
CA ILE A 28 10.11 -43.52 -12.91
C ILE A 28 10.00 -42.15 -13.57
N GLY A 29 8.87 -41.90 -14.20
CA GLY A 29 8.54 -40.57 -14.75
C GLY A 29 8.68 -39.51 -13.64
N ALA A 30 9.56 -38.55 -13.81
CA ALA A 30 9.67 -37.45 -12.90
C ALA A 30 8.28 -36.81 -12.78
N MET A 31 7.69 -36.83 -11.59
CA MET A 31 6.46 -36.07 -11.30
C MET A 31 6.76 -34.61 -11.61
N PRO A 32 5.86 -33.92 -12.33
CA PRO A 32 6.03 -32.48 -12.51
C PRO A 32 6.14 -31.84 -11.13
N ALA A 33 7.11 -30.96 -10.95
CA ALA A 33 7.25 -30.19 -9.73
C ALA A 33 5.92 -29.48 -9.44
N PRO A 34 5.45 -29.44 -8.21
CA PRO A 34 4.27 -28.67 -7.87
C PRO A 34 4.46 -27.22 -8.35
N PRO A 35 3.42 -26.56 -8.88
CA PRO A 35 3.53 -25.17 -9.27
C PRO A 35 4.08 -24.37 -8.08
N ALA A 36 5.07 -23.53 -8.33
CA ALA A 36 5.59 -22.61 -7.31
C ALA A 36 4.40 -21.86 -6.69
N ALA A 37 4.33 -21.86 -5.36
CA ALA A 37 3.31 -21.09 -4.68
C ALA A 37 3.38 -19.64 -5.20
N ALA A 38 2.25 -19.11 -5.68
CA ALA A 38 2.20 -17.72 -6.12
C ALA A 38 2.58 -16.84 -4.91
N SER A 39 3.60 -16.00 -5.09
CA SER A 39 3.95 -15.01 -4.07
C SER A 39 2.77 -14.10 -3.82
N THR A 40 2.54 -13.68 -2.57
CA THR A 40 1.55 -12.66 -2.27
C THR A 40 1.95 -11.38 -3.01
N PRO A 41 1.04 -10.73 -3.77
CA PRO A 41 1.38 -9.50 -4.46
C PRO A 41 1.80 -8.40 -3.48
N VAL A 42 2.77 -7.58 -3.89
CA VAL A 42 3.12 -6.35 -3.19
C VAL A 42 1.95 -5.37 -3.27
N VAL A 43 1.57 -4.77 -2.15
CA VAL A 43 0.57 -3.71 -2.13
C VAL A 43 1.25 -2.37 -2.42
N VAL A 44 0.72 -1.59 -3.34
CA VAL A 44 1.21 -0.23 -3.66
C VAL A 44 0.09 0.75 -3.44
N THR A 45 0.37 1.84 -2.71
CA THR A 45 -0.54 3.00 -2.63
C THR A 45 0.13 4.23 -3.21
N LEU A 46 -0.66 5.06 -3.89
CA LEU A 46 -0.25 6.32 -4.49
C LEU A 46 -0.87 7.45 -3.67
N GLY A 47 -0.08 8.11 -2.83
CA GLY A 47 -0.51 9.27 -2.04
C GLY A 47 -0.14 10.58 -2.72
N PHE A 48 -1.04 11.56 -2.66
CA PHE A 48 -0.80 12.93 -3.10
C PHE A 48 -1.10 13.87 -1.93
N ASP A 49 -0.09 14.61 -1.48
CA ASP A 49 -0.20 15.52 -0.33
C ASP A 49 -0.47 16.96 -0.75
N ASP A 50 -0.96 17.75 0.19
CA ASP A 50 -1.25 19.20 0.11
C ASP A 50 -2.52 19.57 -0.67
N GLY A 51 -3.08 18.72 -1.51
CA GLY A 51 -4.29 19.05 -2.26
C GLY A 51 -4.10 20.15 -3.33
N THR A 52 -2.93 20.21 -3.97
CA THR A 52 -2.62 21.24 -4.97
C THR A 52 -3.36 21.04 -6.29
N VAL A 53 -3.74 22.14 -6.96
CA VAL A 53 -4.55 22.12 -8.19
C VAL A 53 -3.93 21.31 -9.33
N ASP A 54 -2.60 21.23 -9.41
CA ASP A 54 -1.89 20.45 -10.45
C ASP A 54 -2.03 18.93 -10.27
N GLN A 55 -2.37 18.45 -9.08
CA GLN A 55 -2.71 17.05 -8.86
C GLN A 55 -4.00 16.68 -9.61
N PHE A 56 -5.01 17.54 -9.58
CA PHE A 56 -6.22 17.36 -10.35
C PHE A 56 -5.98 17.61 -11.84
N ALA A 57 -5.38 18.74 -12.19
CA ALA A 57 -5.23 19.14 -13.60
C ALA A 57 -4.30 18.21 -14.41
N ASN A 58 -3.23 17.71 -13.80
CA ASN A 58 -2.19 16.93 -14.47
C ASN A 58 -2.12 15.48 -13.99
N GLY A 59 -2.32 15.21 -12.69
CA GLY A 59 -2.19 13.88 -12.09
C GLY A 59 -3.41 13.00 -12.34
N PHE A 60 -4.60 13.53 -12.11
CA PHE A 60 -5.84 12.75 -12.22
C PHE A 60 -6.08 12.17 -13.63
N PRO A 61 -5.91 12.88 -14.75
CA PRO A 61 -6.04 12.29 -16.08
C PRO A 61 -5.05 11.14 -16.33
N ILE A 62 -3.86 11.20 -15.72
CA ILE A 62 -2.85 10.13 -15.84
C ILE A 62 -3.29 8.90 -15.04
N LEU A 63 -3.79 9.07 -13.81
CA LEU A 63 -4.37 7.98 -13.02
C LEU A 63 -5.49 7.27 -13.80
N GLN A 64 -6.42 8.04 -14.37
CA GLN A 64 -7.52 7.51 -15.18
C GLN A 64 -7.03 6.73 -16.41
N ALA A 65 -6.03 7.27 -17.13
CA ALA A 65 -5.46 6.64 -18.32
C ALA A 65 -4.82 5.28 -18.02
N HIS A 66 -4.33 5.08 -16.79
CA HIS A 66 -3.75 3.81 -16.33
C HIS A 66 -4.72 2.95 -15.52
N GLY A 67 -5.97 3.39 -15.32
CA GLY A 67 -6.96 2.66 -14.54
C GLY A 67 -6.58 2.49 -13.07
N MET A 68 -5.88 3.46 -12.50
CA MET A 68 -5.39 3.43 -11.11
C MET A 68 -6.10 4.47 -10.25
N TYR A 69 -6.13 4.16 -8.95
CA TYR A 69 -6.68 5.02 -7.90
C TYR A 69 -5.57 5.50 -6.99
N ALA A 70 -5.84 6.60 -6.27
CA ALA A 70 -4.89 7.20 -5.35
C ALA A 70 -5.62 7.71 -4.09
N THR A 71 -4.84 8.06 -3.06
CA THR A 71 -5.30 8.77 -1.87
C THR A 71 -4.80 10.20 -1.92
N PHE A 72 -5.72 11.17 -1.87
CA PHE A 72 -5.41 12.59 -1.83
C PHE A 72 -5.54 13.08 -0.39
N PHE A 73 -4.41 13.38 0.23
CA PHE A 73 -4.33 13.95 1.58
C PHE A 73 -4.38 15.48 1.45
N VAL A 74 -5.49 16.07 1.83
CA VAL A 74 -5.77 17.48 1.53
C VAL A 74 -5.83 18.35 2.77
N ASN A 75 -5.43 19.61 2.63
CA ASN A 75 -5.57 20.63 3.67
C ASN A 75 -6.88 21.37 3.45
N THR A 76 -7.79 21.33 4.41
CA THR A 76 -9.12 21.93 4.24
C THR A 76 -9.12 23.45 4.33
N GLY A 77 -8.18 24.07 5.04
CA GLY A 77 -8.08 25.53 5.19
C GLY A 77 -7.92 26.29 3.86
N PRO A 78 -6.90 25.99 3.04
CA PRO A 78 -6.75 26.61 1.72
C PRO A 78 -7.95 26.37 0.79
N ILE A 79 -8.59 25.20 0.85
CA ILE A 79 -9.76 24.87 0.05
C ILE A 79 -10.96 25.74 0.48
N LEU A 80 -11.19 25.87 1.79
CA LEU A 80 -12.23 26.73 2.33
C LEU A 80 -11.98 28.20 2.02
N ALA A 81 -10.71 28.63 2.00
CA ALA A 81 -10.33 30.00 1.64
C ALA A 81 -10.47 30.30 0.11
N GLY A 82 -10.67 29.24 -0.70
CA GLY A 82 -10.74 29.40 -2.16
C GLY A 82 -9.37 29.74 -2.76
N ASP A 83 -8.28 29.24 -2.18
CA ASP A 83 -6.93 29.47 -2.68
C ASP A 83 -6.76 28.83 -4.08
N PRO A 84 -6.45 29.61 -5.13
CA PRO A 84 -6.35 29.10 -6.49
C PRO A 84 -5.17 28.11 -6.71
N ALA A 85 -4.25 28.00 -5.75
CA ALA A 85 -3.17 27.01 -5.80
C ALA A 85 -3.64 25.62 -5.37
N HIS A 86 -4.82 25.51 -4.76
CA HIS A 86 -5.38 24.26 -4.24
C HIS A 86 -6.61 23.83 -5.06
N MET A 87 -6.95 22.54 -4.94
CA MET A 87 -8.17 21.99 -5.53
C MET A 87 -9.41 22.61 -4.91
N THR A 88 -10.48 22.69 -5.71
CA THR A 88 -11.81 23.07 -5.20
C THR A 88 -12.57 21.85 -4.66
N TRP A 89 -13.63 22.06 -3.90
CA TRP A 89 -14.54 20.99 -3.49
C TRP A 89 -15.10 20.21 -4.69
N GLY A 90 -15.34 20.89 -5.83
CA GLY A 90 -15.78 20.24 -7.06
C GLY A 90 -14.74 19.29 -7.64
N ASP A 91 -13.46 19.65 -7.59
CA ASP A 91 -12.35 18.78 -8.02
C ASP A 91 -12.25 17.55 -7.11
N LEU A 92 -12.36 17.75 -5.79
CA LEU A 92 -12.35 16.65 -4.83
C LEU A 92 -13.54 15.69 -5.03
N HIS A 93 -14.74 16.21 -5.30
CA HIS A 93 -15.88 15.36 -5.64
C HIS A 93 -15.67 14.57 -6.93
N ALA A 94 -15.03 15.16 -7.94
CA ALA A 94 -14.71 14.45 -9.17
C ALA A 94 -13.69 13.31 -8.95
N LEU A 95 -12.66 13.56 -8.12
CA LEU A 95 -11.71 12.53 -7.68
C LEU A 95 -12.41 11.40 -6.93
N TYR A 96 -13.23 11.74 -5.95
CA TYR A 96 -13.95 10.79 -5.11
C TYR A 96 -14.94 9.94 -5.91
N ALA A 97 -15.70 10.56 -6.79
CA ALA A 97 -16.64 9.85 -7.70
C ALA A 97 -15.93 8.90 -8.66
N ALA A 98 -14.65 9.15 -8.97
CA ALA A 98 -13.81 8.27 -9.79
C ALA A 98 -13.12 7.15 -8.98
N GLY A 99 -13.43 7.01 -7.68
CA GLY A 99 -12.91 5.93 -6.82
C GLY A 99 -11.63 6.26 -6.06
N ASN A 100 -11.15 7.51 -6.10
CA ASN A 100 -10.02 7.93 -5.27
C ASN A 100 -10.48 8.19 -3.83
N GLU A 101 -9.57 8.04 -2.88
CA GLU A 101 -9.78 8.41 -1.49
C GLU A 101 -9.44 9.90 -1.28
N ILE A 102 -10.27 10.61 -0.51
CA ILE A 102 -9.99 11.94 0.02
C ILE A 102 -9.74 11.79 1.52
N ALA A 103 -8.55 12.15 1.97
CA ALA A 103 -8.02 11.88 3.30
C ALA A 103 -7.48 13.16 3.95
N GLY A 104 -7.25 13.11 5.27
CA GLY A 104 -6.88 14.29 6.05
C GLY A 104 -5.39 14.60 6.04
N HIS A 105 -5.09 15.92 6.08
CA HIS A 105 -3.72 16.44 6.15
C HIS A 105 -3.63 17.71 7.02
N THR A 106 -4.50 17.85 8.01
CA THR A 106 -4.73 19.04 8.85
C THR A 106 -5.40 20.20 8.10
N ILE A 107 -5.88 21.18 8.86
CA ILE A 107 -6.51 22.37 8.27
C ILE A 107 -5.46 23.17 7.49
N ASP A 108 -4.36 23.55 8.16
CA ASP A 108 -3.39 24.54 7.66
C ASP A 108 -1.99 23.96 7.42
N HIS A 109 -1.88 22.63 7.20
CA HIS A 109 -0.61 21.92 7.07
C HIS A 109 0.27 22.10 8.32
N ALA A 110 -0.35 22.09 9.52
CA ALA A 110 0.36 22.30 10.77
C ALA A 110 1.14 21.05 11.20
N ASP A 111 2.37 21.23 11.70
CA ASP A 111 3.10 20.18 12.40
C ASP A 111 2.42 19.92 13.76
N LEU A 112 1.79 18.75 13.92
CA LEU A 112 1.05 18.41 15.13
C LEU A 112 1.94 18.22 16.36
N LYS A 113 3.20 17.83 16.16
CA LYS A 113 4.09 17.43 17.24
C LYS A 113 4.39 18.52 18.26
N PRO A 114 4.68 19.79 17.87
CA PRO A 114 4.92 20.86 18.84
C PRO A 114 3.64 21.49 19.42
N LEU A 115 2.45 21.10 18.92
CA LEU A 115 1.18 21.71 19.35
C LEU A 115 0.73 21.16 20.71
N SER A 116 -0.07 21.97 21.41
CA SER A 116 -0.86 21.44 22.51
C SER A 116 -1.90 20.42 21.99
N VAL A 117 -2.37 19.53 22.84
CA VAL A 117 -3.38 18.52 22.44
C VAL A 117 -4.59 19.21 21.82
N ALA A 118 -5.14 20.24 22.44
CA ALA A 118 -6.31 20.98 21.91
C ALA A 118 -6.04 21.64 20.56
N ALA A 119 -4.83 22.16 20.34
CA ALA A 119 -4.49 22.73 19.03
C ALA A 119 -4.30 21.65 17.96
N ALA A 120 -3.75 20.49 18.34
CA ALA A 120 -3.61 19.36 17.43
C ALA A 120 -4.97 18.71 17.10
N GLU A 121 -5.90 18.65 18.07
CA GLU A 121 -7.29 18.22 17.87
C GLU A 121 -8.02 19.17 16.93
N HIS A 122 -7.88 20.49 17.11
CA HIS A 122 -8.40 21.47 16.17
C HIS A 122 -7.91 21.19 14.74
N GLU A 123 -6.62 21.05 14.55
CA GLU A 123 -6.02 20.82 13.23
C GLU A 123 -6.47 19.50 12.60
N ALA A 124 -6.54 18.41 13.34
CA ALA A 124 -6.83 17.09 12.80
C ALA A 124 -8.32 16.73 12.82
N CYS A 125 -9.05 17.01 13.93
CA CYS A 125 -10.45 16.62 14.03
C CYS A 125 -11.36 17.54 13.21
N ASP A 126 -11.10 18.85 13.19
CA ASP A 126 -11.94 19.78 12.43
C ASP A 126 -11.66 19.67 10.93
N ASP A 127 -10.41 19.34 10.52
CA ASP A 127 -10.10 18.93 9.15
C ASP A 127 -10.97 17.75 8.73
N ARG A 128 -10.94 16.65 9.52
CA ARG A 128 -11.76 15.47 9.26
C ARG A 128 -13.25 15.77 9.23
N ASN A 129 -13.75 16.53 10.21
CA ASN A 129 -15.16 16.91 10.28
C ASN A 129 -15.60 17.74 9.07
N THR A 130 -14.72 18.60 8.57
CA THR A 130 -14.94 19.37 7.34
C THR A 130 -15.07 18.46 6.12
N LEU A 131 -14.20 17.45 6.00
CA LEU A 131 -14.27 16.46 4.92
C LEU A 131 -15.56 15.63 5.01
N LEU A 132 -15.93 15.16 6.20
CA LEU A 132 -17.20 14.43 6.44
C LEU A 132 -18.41 15.29 6.07
N ALA A 133 -18.44 16.57 6.46
CA ALA A 133 -19.52 17.49 6.16
C ALA A 133 -19.68 17.77 4.66
N ASN A 134 -18.58 17.61 3.89
CA ASN A 134 -18.59 17.69 2.43
C ASN A 134 -18.86 16.34 1.76
N GLY A 135 -19.23 15.28 2.51
CA GLY A 135 -19.68 14.00 1.96
C GLY A 135 -18.56 13.02 1.60
N PHE A 136 -17.34 13.24 2.08
CA PHE A 136 -16.23 12.29 1.93
C PHE A 136 -16.18 11.29 3.10
N ALA A 137 -15.40 10.23 2.93
CA ALA A 137 -15.12 9.23 3.96
C ALA A 137 -13.61 9.26 4.32
N PRO A 138 -13.15 10.26 5.12
CA PRO A 138 -11.74 10.41 5.46
C PRO A 138 -11.33 9.39 6.54
N GLU A 139 -10.78 8.27 6.10
CA GLU A 139 -10.36 7.17 7.00
C GLU A 139 -8.86 7.18 7.28
N SER A 140 -8.06 7.79 6.40
CA SER A 140 -6.60 7.86 6.48
C SER A 140 -6.10 9.27 6.76
N PHE A 141 -4.92 9.38 7.37
CA PHE A 141 -4.28 10.64 7.70
C PHE A 141 -2.81 10.65 7.26
N ALA A 142 -2.31 11.81 6.85
CA ALA A 142 -0.89 12.04 6.64
C ALA A 142 -0.39 13.13 7.57
N TYR A 143 0.68 12.85 8.31
CA TYR A 143 1.28 13.87 9.18
C TYR A 143 2.05 14.90 8.34
N PRO A 144 1.73 16.21 8.42
CA PRO A 144 2.53 17.25 7.77
C PRO A 144 4.02 17.10 8.12
N PHE A 145 4.89 17.29 7.12
CA PHE A 145 6.34 17.10 7.21
C PHE A 145 6.78 15.68 7.60
N GLY A 146 5.86 14.71 7.72
CA GLY A 146 6.10 13.41 8.31
C GLY A 146 6.46 13.47 9.80
N SER A 147 6.11 14.57 10.48
CA SER A 147 6.44 14.86 11.87
C SER A 147 5.33 14.36 12.78
N PHE A 148 5.63 13.40 13.63
CA PHE A 148 4.69 12.86 14.61
C PHE A 148 5.40 12.26 15.82
N ASP A 149 4.64 12.07 16.90
CA ASP A 149 5.03 11.35 18.11
C ASP A 149 3.79 10.59 18.65
N SER A 150 3.92 10.01 19.84
CA SER A 150 2.80 9.30 20.48
C SER A 150 1.59 10.20 20.76
N SER A 151 1.80 11.48 21.03
CA SER A 151 0.72 12.45 21.26
C SER A 151 -0.06 12.71 19.97
N SER A 152 0.66 13.00 18.86
CA SER A 152 0.04 13.20 17.55
C SER A 152 -0.72 11.96 17.08
N GLN A 153 -0.17 10.75 17.29
CA GLN A 153 -0.84 9.50 16.96
C GLN A 153 -2.14 9.34 17.76
N ALA A 154 -2.11 9.65 19.07
CA ALA A 154 -3.28 9.59 19.92
C ALA A 154 -4.38 10.56 19.46
N VAL A 155 -4.00 11.79 19.05
CA VAL A 155 -4.94 12.78 18.50
C VAL A 155 -5.57 12.28 17.19
N VAL A 156 -4.79 11.80 16.25
CA VAL A 156 -5.30 11.30 14.96
C VAL A 156 -6.26 10.12 15.17
N HIS A 157 -5.93 9.20 16.08
CA HIS A 157 -6.84 8.13 16.49
C HIS A 157 -8.12 8.69 17.12
N TYR A 158 -8.00 9.60 18.08
CA TYR A 158 -9.11 10.23 18.77
C TYR A 158 -10.07 10.92 17.82
N CYS A 159 -9.56 11.60 16.78
CA CYS A 159 -10.36 12.23 15.74
C CYS A 159 -11.15 11.24 14.87
N GLY A 160 -10.81 9.95 14.91
CA GLY A 160 -11.54 8.90 14.20
C GLY A 160 -10.92 8.43 12.90
N TYR A 161 -9.67 8.76 12.62
CA TYR A 161 -8.92 8.14 11.52
C TYR A 161 -8.54 6.70 11.89
N ASN A 162 -8.46 5.82 10.90
CA ASN A 162 -8.05 4.42 11.08
C ASN A 162 -6.53 4.23 11.01
N GLY A 163 -5.82 5.23 10.52
CA GLY A 163 -4.36 5.20 10.45
C GLY A 163 -3.75 6.52 10.05
N GLY A 164 -2.43 6.62 10.26
CA GLY A 164 -1.62 7.79 9.92
C GLY A 164 -0.25 7.41 9.40
N ARG A 165 0.26 8.14 8.39
CA ARG A 165 1.58 7.91 7.81
C ARG A 165 2.53 9.09 8.02
N GLY A 166 3.79 8.74 8.28
CA GLY A 166 4.90 9.67 8.13
C GLY A 166 5.42 9.76 6.70
N VAL A 167 6.66 10.22 6.57
CA VAL A 167 7.47 10.17 5.34
C VAL A 167 8.82 9.57 5.69
N THR A 168 9.33 8.64 4.87
CA THR A 168 10.55 7.85 5.12
C THR A 168 10.33 6.55 5.93
N GLY A 169 11.41 5.84 6.20
CA GLY A 169 11.41 4.59 6.96
C GLY A 169 11.45 3.33 6.10
N VAL A 170 11.09 3.42 4.82
CA VAL A 170 11.33 2.39 3.80
C VAL A 170 12.62 2.70 3.05
N SER A 171 13.48 1.72 2.83
CA SER A 171 14.76 1.91 2.15
C SER A 171 15.03 0.81 1.10
N LYS A 172 16.07 1.02 0.27
CA LYS A 172 16.50 0.03 -0.73
C LYS A 172 17.30 -1.14 -0.14
N THR A 173 17.65 -1.06 1.13
CA THR A 173 18.38 -2.10 1.87
C THR A 173 17.55 -2.72 3.00
N GLY A 174 16.26 -2.41 3.04
CA GLY A 174 15.27 -2.84 4.01
C GLY A 174 15.07 -1.85 5.18
N PRO A 175 13.89 -1.84 5.75
CA PRO A 175 12.71 -2.57 5.28
C PRO A 175 12.29 -2.09 3.89
N PHE A 176 11.76 -3.00 3.07
CA PHE A 176 11.39 -2.71 1.67
C PHE A 176 9.97 -2.16 1.54
N GLY A 177 9.14 -2.37 2.53
CA GLY A 177 7.78 -1.87 2.64
C GLY A 177 7.31 -1.77 4.09
N GLU A 178 6.06 -1.44 4.27
CA GLU A 178 5.35 -1.64 5.54
C GLU A 178 4.72 -3.03 5.52
N THR A 179 4.47 -3.63 6.67
CA THR A 179 3.77 -4.92 6.75
C THR A 179 2.26 -4.74 6.49
N VAL A 180 1.59 -5.81 6.02
CA VAL A 180 0.12 -5.84 5.89
C VAL A 180 -0.41 -6.99 6.76
N PRO A 181 -1.17 -6.68 7.85
CA PRO A 181 -1.47 -5.34 8.37
C PRO A 181 -0.23 -4.65 8.94
N PRO A 182 -0.22 -3.29 9.03
CA PRO A 182 0.91 -2.56 9.61
C PRO A 182 1.02 -2.82 11.11
N ALA A 183 2.27 -2.91 11.60
CA ALA A 183 2.53 -3.11 13.03
C ALA A 183 2.01 -1.95 13.90
N ASN A 184 2.02 -0.74 13.35
CA ASN A 184 1.38 0.45 13.92
C ASN A 184 0.69 1.23 12.80
N ALA A 185 -0.64 1.14 12.72
CA ALA A 185 -1.42 1.82 11.71
C ALA A 185 -1.29 3.36 11.76
N TYR A 186 -0.92 3.93 12.92
CA TYR A 186 -0.75 5.38 13.10
C TYR A 186 0.68 5.86 12.91
N ALA A 187 1.59 5.01 12.43
CA ALA A 187 2.99 5.34 12.17
C ALA A 187 3.53 4.58 10.96
N THR A 188 2.76 4.46 9.90
CA THR A 188 3.17 3.72 8.72
C THR A 188 4.28 4.45 7.96
N ARG A 189 5.17 3.67 7.33
CA ARG A 189 6.40 4.13 6.70
C ARG A 189 6.25 4.23 5.19
N THR A 190 7.05 5.10 4.58
CA THR A 190 7.09 5.31 3.12
C THR A 190 8.53 5.31 2.61
N PRO A 191 8.77 5.09 1.32
CA PRO A 191 9.99 5.57 0.67
C PRO A 191 10.15 7.09 0.85
N PRO A 192 11.37 7.64 0.72
CA PRO A 192 11.55 9.09 0.66
C PRO A 192 10.71 9.72 -0.46
N ASN A 193 10.09 10.86 -0.18
CA ASN A 193 9.28 11.58 -1.16
C ASN A 193 10.06 11.86 -2.45
N PRO A 194 9.50 11.53 -3.63
CA PRO A 194 10.14 11.84 -4.89
C PRO A 194 10.38 13.34 -5.06
N LYS A 195 11.57 13.67 -5.55
CA LYS A 195 11.96 15.03 -5.93
C LYS A 195 12.05 15.14 -7.45
N THR A 196 12.10 16.35 -7.98
CA THR A 196 12.24 16.61 -9.41
C THR A 196 13.39 15.79 -10.05
N ALA A 197 14.52 15.65 -9.33
CA ALA A 197 15.68 14.88 -9.78
C ALA A 197 15.56 13.35 -9.57
N THR A 198 14.52 12.86 -8.89
CA THR A 198 14.34 11.42 -8.64
C THR A 198 14.15 10.71 -9.97
N LYS A 199 14.99 9.69 -10.23
CA LYS A 199 14.93 8.89 -11.45
C LYS A 199 13.73 7.94 -11.40
N LEU A 200 13.15 7.64 -12.55
CA LEU A 200 12.11 6.63 -12.69
C LEU A 200 12.55 5.29 -12.10
N SER A 201 13.75 4.81 -12.47
CA SER A 201 14.31 3.57 -11.94
C SER A 201 14.49 3.54 -10.41
N THR A 202 14.48 4.70 -9.75
CA THR A 202 14.47 4.77 -8.29
C THR A 202 13.09 4.42 -7.74
N LEU A 203 12.02 4.90 -8.35
CA LEU A 203 10.65 4.55 -7.96
C LEU A 203 10.40 3.06 -8.20
N GLU A 204 10.73 2.58 -9.40
CA GLU A 204 10.60 1.17 -9.77
C GLU A 204 11.37 0.25 -8.81
N SER A 205 12.58 0.65 -8.38
CA SER A 205 13.39 -0.17 -7.49
C SER A 205 12.79 -0.40 -6.09
N TYR A 206 11.93 0.48 -5.59
CA TYR A 206 11.22 0.23 -4.32
C TYR A 206 10.20 -0.90 -4.48
N VAL A 207 9.48 -0.94 -5.59
CA VAL A 207 8.52 -2.02 -5.90
C VAL A 207 9.25 -3.34 -6.12
N LEU A 208 10.27 -3.34 -7.00
CA LEU A 208 11.04 -4.55 -7.32
C LEU A 208 11.78 -5.14 -6.11
N ASN A 209 12.26 -4.31 -5.19
CA ASN A 209 12.89 -4.80 -3.96
C ASN A 209 11.85 -5.43 -3.00
N ALA A 210 10.65 -4.85 -2.92
CA ALA A 210 9.55 -5.43 -2.15
C ALA A 210 9.05 -6.75 -2.76
N GLU A 211 8.98 -6.85 -4.09
CA GLU A 211 8.66 -8.10 -4.79
C GLU A 211 9.71 -9.21 -4.55
N ALA A 212 10.97 -8.81 -4.41
CA ALA A 212 12.06 -9.74 -4.14
C ALA A 212 12.16 -10.15 -2.65
N ASP A 213 11.49 -9.44 -1.75
CA ASP A 213 11.42 -9.79 -0.33
C ASP A 213 10.42 -10.92 -0.12
N THR A 214 10.93 -12.06 0.33
CA THR A 214 10.10 -13.24 0.63
C THR A 214 9.71 -13.34 2.11
N GLN A 215 10.10 -12.36 2.92
CA GLN A 215 9.93 -12.40 4.38
C GLN A 215 8.57 -11.87 4.84
N SER A 216 7.94 -11.00 4.06
CA SER A 216 6.67 -10.35 4.42
C SER A 216 5.85 -9.98 3.17
N THR A 217 4.57 -9.70 3.38
CA THR A 217 3.78 -8.95 2.39
C THR A 217 4.10 -7.48 2.57
N ASP A 218 4.75 -6.89 1.58
CA ASP A 218 5.17 -5.52 1.65
C ASP A 218 4.11 -4.56 1.09
N TRP A 219 3.93 -3.46 1.79
CA TRP A 219 3.14 -2.32 1.36
C TRP A 219 4.07 -1.14 1.08
N VAL A 220 4.17 -0.74 -0.17
CA VAL A 220 4.99 0.39 -0.63
C VAL A 220 4.10 1.59 -0.86
N GLN A 221 4.21 2.62 -0.01
CA GLN A 221 3.40 3.83 -0.04
C GLN A 221 4.17 4.97 -0.72
N PHE A 222 3.89 5.28 -1.98
CA PHE A 222 4.49 6.45 -2.63
C PHE A 222 3.77 7.73 -2.23
N VAL A 223 4.55 8.79 -2.00
CA VAL A 223 4.04 10.11 -1.61
C VAL A 223 4.49 11.15 -2.62
N PHE A 224 3.56 11.65 -3.41
CA PHE A 224 3.76 12.73 -4.36
C PHE A 224 3.19 14.03 -3.81
N HIS A 225 3.70 15.18 -4.24
CA HIS A 225 3.15 16.49 -3.89
C HIS A 225 2.64 17.18 -5.14
N ARG A 226 3.52 17.63 -6.03
CA ARG A 226 3.13 18.35 -7.23
C ARG A 226 3.33 17.52 -8.49
N VAL A 227 2.35 17.59 -9.40
CA VAL A 227 2.44 16.95 -10.72
C VAL A 227 2.63 18.04 -11.77
N CYS A 228 3.88 18.48 -11.91
CA CYS A 228 4.19 19.57 -12.82
C CYS A 228 5.64 19.50 -13.32
N ASP A 229 5.89 20.15 -14.41
CA ASP A 229 7.22 20.49 -14.93
C ASP A 229 7.20 21.87 -15.60
N LYS A 230 8.32 22.31 -16.16
CA LYS A 230 8.42 23.62 -16.81
C LYS A 230 7.44 23.76 -17.99
N SER A 231 7.01 22.66 -18.61
CA SER A 231 6.09 22.67 -19.75
C SER A 231 4.66 22.95 -19.35
N THR A 232 4.30 22.70 -18.09
CA THR A 232 2.95 22.93 -17.55
C THR A 232 2.76 24.37 -17.02
N GLY A 233 3.78 25.21 -17.10
CA GLY A 233 3.69 26.64 -16.72
C GLY A 233 3.60 26.92 -15.22
N GLY A 234 3.73 25.90 -14.37
CA GLY A 234 3.60 26.01 -12.92
C GLY A 234 4.91 26.29 -12.18
N HIS A 235 4.81 26.83 -10.98
CA HIS A 235 5.92 26.90 -10.03
C HIS A 235 6.15 25.50 -9.43
N CYS A 236 6.99 24.71 -10.10
CA CYS A 236 7.36 23.37 -9.65
C CYS A 236 8.45 23.45 -8.58
N GLY A 237 8.11 23.15 -7.35
CA GLY A 237 9.03 23.05 -6.24
C GLY A 237 9.92 21.78 -6.33
N ALA A 238 10.75 21.59 -5.29
CA ALA A 238 11.69 20.45 -5.23
C ALA A 238 10.94 19.09 -5.20
N TYR A 239 9.76 19.03 -4.62
CA TYR A 239 8.94 17.83 -4.49
C TYR A 239 7.91 17.70 -5.63
N SER A 240 8.37 17.85 -6.88
CA SER A 240 7.55 17.71 -8.08
C SER A 240 7.93 16.46 -8.86
N ILE A 241 6.93 15.82 -9.44
CA ILE A 241 7.11 14.80 -10.48
C ILE A 241 6.55 15.34 -11.80
N SER A 242 7.27 15.15 -12.91
CA SER A 242 6.71 15.55 -14.20
C SER A 242 5.55 14.63 -14.60
N PRO A 243 4.55 15.14 -15.35
CA PRO A 243 3.45 14.32 -15.88
C PRO A 243 3.95 13.09 -16.64
N SER A 244 4.98 13.27 -17.49
CA SER A 244 5.58 12.17 -18.26
C SER A 244 6.23 11.10 -17.37
N LYS A 245 6.92 11.51 -16.29
CA LYS A 245 7.55 10.56 -15.35
C LYS A 245 6.49 9.83 -14.52
N LEU A 246 5.43 10.52 -14.08
CA LEU A 246 4.31 9.89 -13.40
C LEU A 246 3.65 8.84 -14.31
N SER A 247 3.31 9.20 -15.54
CA SER A 247 2.73 8.26 -16.51
C SER A 247 3.62 7.05 -16.78
N ALA A 248 4.94 7.25 -16.92
CA ALA A 248 5.88 6.15 -17.10
C ALA A 248 5.92 5.22 -15.87
N PHE A 249 5.87 5.77 -14.65
CA PHE A 249 5.82 4.98 -13.43
C PHE A 249 4.51 4.19 -13.31
N LEU A 250 3.36 4.81 -13.62
CA LEU A 250 2.08 4.09 -13.62
C LEU A 250 2.03 3.02 -14.72
N GLY A 251 2.66 3.26 -15.88
CA GLY A 251 2.82 2.24 -16.92
C GLY A 251 3.64 1.02 -16.45
N PHE A 252 4.70 1.25 -15.68
CA PHE A 252 5.45 0.18 -15.02
C PHE A 252 4.54 -0.59 -14.04
N LEU A 253 3.86 0.11 -13.12
CA LEU A 253 2.94 -0.54 -12.16
C LEU A 253 1.84 -1.34 -12.87
N GLN A 254 1.29 -0.84 -13.98
CA GLN A 254 0.29 -1.56 -14.76
C GLN A 254 0.83 -2.89 -15.31
N GLY A 255 2.12 -2.92 -15.71
CA GLY A 255 2.81 -4.15 -16.09
C GLY A 255 2.90 -5.15 -14.95
N GLU A 256 3.26 -4.69 -13.74
CA GLU A 256 3.36 -5.52 -12.55
C GLU A 256 1.98 -6.04 -12.07
N VAL A 257 0.95 -5.19 -12.14
CA VAL A 257 -0.45 -5.59 -11.86
C VAL A 257 -0.91 -6.66 -12.85
N THR A 258 -0.65 -6.47 -14.14
CA THR A 258 -1.00 -7.45 -15.18
C THR A 258 -0.28 -8.78 -14.96
N ALA A 259 0.93 -8.75 -14.45
CA ALA A 259 1.71 -9.95 -14.11
C ALA A 259 1.30 -10.59 -12.76
N GLY A 260 0.38 -9.97 -12.01
CA GLY A 260 -0.09 -10.45 -10.71
C GLY A 260 0.92 -10.29 -9.56
N ARG A 261 1.94 -9.46 -9.73
CA ARG A 261 2.98 -9.19 -8.73
C ARG A 261 2.65 -8.02 -7.81
N VAL A 262 1.81 -7.10 -8.28
CA VAL A 262 1.41 -5.88 -7.56
C VAL A 262 -0.10 -5.76 -7.55
N VAL A 263 -0.64 -5.21 -6.47
CA VAL A 263 -2.00 -4.63 -6.41
C VAL A 263 -1.87 -3.15 -6.06
N VAL A 264 -2.68 -2.30 -6.69
CA VAL A 264 -2.73 -0.87 -6.37
C VAL A 264 -4.04 -0.59 -5.66
N GLU A 265 -3.94 -0.07 -4.44
CA GLU A 265 -5.08 0.21 -3.57
C GLU A 265 -5.00 1.63 -3.01
N THR A 266 -6.11 2.14 -2.46
CA THR A 266 -6.09 3.37 -1.65
C THR A 266 -5.59 3.05 -0.24
N THR A 267 -5.15 4.05 0.50
CA THR A 267 -4.61 3.85 1.86
C THR A 267 -5.66 3.26 2.79
N SER A 268 -6.91 3.71 2.71
CA SER A 268 -8.01 3.17 3.52
C SER A 268 -8.33 1.71 3.19
N GLN A 269 -8.21 1.29 1.93
CA GLN A 269 -8.41 -0.12 1.55
C GLN A 269 -7.36 -1.03 2.21
N VAL A 270 -6.11 -0.57 2.34
CA VAL A 270 -5.03 -1.34 2.97
C VAL A 270 -5.15 -1.36 4.49
N ILE A 271 -5.42 -0.20 5.10
CA ILE A 271 -5.56 -0.09 6.56
C ILE A 271 -6.85 -0.77 7.03
N GLY A 272 -7.94 -0.58 6.28
CA GLY A 272 -9.26 -1.05 6.67
C GLY A 272 -9.84 -0.30 7.88
N GLY A 273 -10.93 -0.82 8.40
CA GLY A 273 -11.64 -0.25 9.53
C GLY A 273 -12.97 0.40 9.15
N PRO A 274 -13.78 0.82 10.11
CA PRO A 274 -15.05 1.49 9.86
C PRO A 274 -14.85 2.98 9.59
N LEU A 275 -15.77 3.57 8.83
CA LEU A 275 -15.91 5.03 8.80
C LEU A 275 -16.47 5.49 10.15
N ASN A 276 -15.62 6.13 10.95
CA ASN A 276 -16.01 6.65 12.26
C ASN A 276 -16.81 7.95 12.11
N PRO A 277 -17.74 8.27 13.06
CA PRO A 277 -18.50 9.51 13.02
C PRO A 277 -17.62 10.74 13.19
N ALA A 278 -18.22 11.94 13.02
CA ALA A 278 -17.54 13.21 13.31
C ALA A 278 -17.18 13.29 14.80
N CYS A 279 -15.99 13.79 15.11
CA CYS A 279 -15.47 13.94 16.46
C CYS A 279 -15.71 15.37 16.96
N HIS A 280 -16.55 15.55 17.95
CA HIS A 280 -16.88 16.84 18.58
C HIS A 280 -16.01 17.07 19.82
N TRP A 281 -14.70 17.20 19.62
CA TRP A 281 -13.68 17.30 20.66
C TRP A 281 -13.86 18.53 21.57
N ASP A 282 -14.34 19.63 21.05
CA ASP A 282 -14.56 20.91 21.73
C ASP A 282 -15.83 20.95 22.60
N THR A 283 -16.75 20.01 22.41
CA THR A 283 -18.04 19.92 23.08
C THR A 283 -18.25 18.65 23.90
N GLY A 284 -17.16 18.03 24.36
CA GLY A 284 -17.20 16.86 25.24
C GLY A 284 -16.89 15.52 24.58
N GLY A 285 -16.35 15.51 23.36
CA GLY A 285 -15.80 14.33 22.72
C GLY A 285 -16.82 13.37 22.12
N ALA A 286 -18.06 13.84 21.84
CA ALA A 286 -19.05 12.99 21.19
C ALA A 286 -18.57 12.56 19.79
N GLY A 287 -18.65 11.26 19.50
CA GLY A 287 -18.18 10.67 18.24
C GLY A 287 -16.66 10.46 18.15
N CYS A 288 -15.89 10.97 19.11
CA CYS A 288 -14.46 10.73 19.16
C CYS A 288 -14.15 9.33 19.67
N ILE A 289 -13.02 8.75 19.20
CA ILE A 289 -12.60 7.42 19.65
C ILE A 289 -11.80 7.58 20.95
N ALA A 290 -12.26 6.94 22.01
CA ALA A 290 -11.51 6.96 23.27
C ALA A 290 -10.07 6.44 23.05
N PRO A 291 -9.06 7.04 23.71
CA PRO A 291 -7.70 6.50 23.64
C PRO A 291 -7.71 5.04 24.11
N ALA A 292 -6.92 4.20 23.45
CA ALA A 292 -6.72 2.83 23.92
C ALA A 292 -6.17 2.86 25.34
N PRO A 293 -6.68 2.02 26.26
CA PRO A 293 -6.28 1.98 27.66
C PRO A 293 -4.79 1.66 27.84
#